data_5c609c1e314ace0c2e02fbef24e82342
#
_entry.id   5c609c1e314ace0c2e02fbef24e82342
#
_cell.length_a   1.000
_cell.length_b   1.000
_cell.length_c   1.000
_cell.angle_alpha   90.00
_cell.angle_beta   90.00
_cell.angle_gamma   90.00
#
_symmetry.space_group_name_H-M   'P 1'
#
loop_
_entity.id
_entity.type
_entity.pdbx_description
1 polymer ?
#
loop_
_entity_poly.entity_id
_entity_poly.type
_entity_poly.pdbx_seq_one_letter_code
_entity_poly.pdbx_strand_id
1 'polypeptide(L)'
;MSSIATRAAAPRTTSRPSLPSSDRGARARCPAASGSSAAAALVVETSTSRGDVRAAAACRALAFAQNVPSNRSAFAKRAQIAMKVDGESACLGNKLRLDGDKEPGYENVDVALVLARMPLRNGDLPLGYDLRDLDPECLSIREGFESSLVVGSLDVNVGSRLPAEELAGSSSSGKRAYLSNISVLPPARRQGIARRMIEHALQVARDDFKDVKSVYVHAELSNVAAKSLYAALGFEEESREPAAVSQTHGRPPRVLLRRDIG
;
A
#
# COMPACT_ATOMS: atom_id res chain seq x y z
N MET A 1 50.91 19.28 38.26
CA MET A 1 51.64 20.42 37.70
C MET A 1 51.05 20.64 36.34
N SER A 2 50.38 21.63 35.95
CA SER A 2 50.11 22.98 36.29
C SER A 2 48.67 23.33 35.92
N SER A 3 48.03 23.99 36.80
CA SER A 3 46.78 24.71 36.68
C SER A 3 46.97 25.94 35.80
N ILE A 4 46.05 26.28 34.92
CA ILE A 4 45.78 27.69 34.56
C ILE A 4 44.26 27.88 34.48
N ALA A 5 43.85 28.82 35.28
CA ALA A 5 42.50 29.24 35.58
C ALA A 5 41.97 30.30 34.59
N THR A 6 40.67 30.31 34.39
CA THR A 6 39.74 31.43 34.48
C THR A 6 39.85 32.62 33.51
N ARG A 7 38.77 32.90 32.78
CA ARG A 7 38.11 34.22 32.91
C ARG A 7 36.67 34.21 32.37
N ALA A 8 35.75 34.46 33.26
CA ALA A 8 34.37 34.79 32.98
C ALA A 8 34.25 36.20 32.41
N ALA A 9 33.38 36.42 31.45
CA ALA A 9 32.90 37.74 31.09
C ALA A 9 31.38 37.75 31.07
N ALA A 10 30.79 38.68 31.80
CA ALA A 10 29.39 38.88 32.07
C ALA A 10 28.62 39.52 30.88
N PRO A 11 27.27 39.51 30.87
CA PRO A 11 26.43 39.71 29.72
C PRO A 11 26.21 41.23 29.45
N ARG A 12 26.14 41.55 28.15
CA ARG A 12 25.64 42.87 27.71
C ARG A 12 24.16 42.79 27.41
N THR A 13 23.37 43.50 28.18
CA THR A 13 21.98 43.88 27.89
C THR A 13 21.94 44.87 26.74
N THR A 14 21.21 44.54 25.67
CA THR A 14 20.77 45.53 24.71
C THR A 14 19.26 45.46 24.56
N SER A 15 18.68 46.61 24.77
CA SER A 15 17.30 47.01 24.77
C SER A 15 16.56 46.66 23.48
N ARG A 16 15.34 46.20 23.67
CA ARG A 16 14.30 45.90 22.68
C ARG A 16 13.67 47.20 22.19
N PRO A 17 13.55 47.43 20.89
CA PRO A 17 12.63 48.45 20.38
C PRO A 17 11.21 47.87 20.27
N SER A 18 10.27 48.64 20.76
CA SER A 18 8.83 48.44 20.70
C SER A 18 8.31 48.56 19.26
N LEU A 19 7.47 47.58 18.85
CA LEU A 19 6.67 47.62 17.63
C LEU A 19 5.42 48.49 17.82
N PRO A 20 5.01 49.28 16.80
CA PRO A 20 3.74 49.96 16.83
C PRO A 20 2.60 48.99 16.46
N SER A 21 1.52 49.12 17.19
CA SER A 21 0.21 48.52 16.94
C SER A 21 -0.54 49.29 15.86
N SER A 22 -1.29 48.56 15.08
CA SER A 22 -2.41 48.87 14.17
C SER A 22 -2.12 48.39 12.75
N ASP A 23 -2.90 47.47 12.18
CA ASP A 23 -4.18 47.82 11.59
C ASP A 23 -4.99 46.53 11.31
N ARG A 24 -6.29 46.59 11.58
CA ARG A 24 -7.24 45.57 11.21
C ARG A 24 -7.57 45.72 9.73
N GLY A 25 -6.87 44.99 8.87
CA GLY A 25 -7.13 44.92 7.43
C GLY A 25 -7.77 43.57 7.07
N ALA A 26 -9.01 43.68 6.68
CA ALA A 26 -9.83 42.81 5.83
C ALA A 26 -9.23 41.43 5.50
N ARG A 27 -9.83 40.36 6.06
CA ARG A 27 -9.73 38.99 5.52
C ARG A 27 -10.27 39.01 4.09
N ALA A 28 -9.38 39.01 3.12
CA ALA A 28 -9.71 38.67 1.76
C ALA A 28 -10.20 37.22 1.78
N ARG A 29 -11.50 36.99 1.58
CA ARG A 29 -12.07 35.68 1.27
C ARG A 29 -11.46 35.30 -0.06
N CYS A 30 -10.63 34.24 -0.05
CA CYS A 30 -10.31 33.52 -1.28
C CYS A 30 -11.64 33.12 -1.91
N PRO A 31 -11.88 33.42 -3.20
CA PRO A 31 -13.04 32.90 -3.89
C PRO A 31 -12.97 31.37 -3.84
N ALA A 32 -14.01 30.74 -3.32
CA ALA A 32 -14.21 29.32 -3.48
C ALA A 32 -14.16 29.04 -4.99
N ALA A 33 -13.13 28.36 -5.43
CA ALA A 33 -13.07 27.84 -6.78
C ALA A 33 -14.20 26.80 -6.90
N SER A 34 -15.35 27.25 -7.35
CA SER A 34 -16.43 26.43 -7.86
C SER A 34 -16.05 25.91 -9.25
N GLY A 35 -15.01 25.09 -9.29
CA GLY A 35 -14.68 24.24 -10.40
C GLY A 35 -15.01 22.83 -9.96
N SER A 36 -16.17 22.32 -10.32
CA SER A 36 -16.48 20.91 -10.36
C SER A 36 -15.57 20.25 -11.40
N SER A 37 -14.30 20.08 -11.06
CA SER A 37 -13.43 19.12 -11.70
C SER A 37 -14.00 17.77 -11.29
N ALA A 38 -14.78 17.14 -12.20
CA ALA A 38 -15.20 15.77 -12.02
C ALA A 38 -13.90 14.96 -11.80
N ALA A 39 -13.63 14.63 -10.55
CA ALA A 39 -12.45 13.86 -10.17
C ALA A 39 -12.42 12.62 -11.05
N ALA A 40 -11.28 12.35 -11.69
CA ALA A 40 -11.13 11.17 -12.52
C ALA A 40 -11.57 9.96 -11.68
N ALA A 41 -12.59 9.24 -12.14
CA ALA A 41 -13.21 8.20 -11.33
C ALA A 41 -12.19 7.09 -11.10
N LEU A 42 -11.92 6.78 -9.84
CA LEU A 42 -11.12 5.62 -9.45
C LEU A 42 -11.82 4.35 -9.96
N VAL A 43 -11.11 3.56 -10.73
CA VAL A 43 -11.57 2.24 -11.20
C VAL A 43 -10.89 1.17 -10.36
N VAL A 44 -11.67 0.19 -9.88
CA VAL A 44 -11.15 -1.00 -9.21
C VAL A 44 -11.60 -2.21 -10.01
N GLU A 45 -10.64 -3.04 -10.42
CA GLU A 45 -10.88 -4.19 -11.30
C GLU A 45 -9.89 -5.32 -11.05
N THR A 46 -10.20 -6.52 -11.52
CA THR A 46 -9.24 -7.62 -11.62
C THR A 46 -8.51 -7.58 -12.96
N SER A 47 -7.25 -8.02 -12.98
CA SER A 47 -6.45 -8.09 -14.21
C SER A 47 -5.51 -9.28 -14.22
N THR A 48 -5.21 -9.76 -15.43
CA THR A 48 -4.22 -10.81 -15.72
C THR A 48 -3.22 -10.36 -16.79
N SER A 49 -3.23 -9.10 -17.21
CA SER A 49 -2.31 -8.64 -18.25
C SER A 49 -0.88 -8.48 -17.68
N ARG A 50 0.14 -8.78 -18.51
CA ARG A 50 1.55 -8.64 -18.11
C ARG A 50 1.92 -7.21 -17.75
N GLY A 51 1.40 -6.22 -18.48
CA GLY A 51 1.62 -4.81 -18.19
C GLY A 51 1.07 -4.44 -16.81
N ASP A 52 -0.09 -4.97 -16.46
CA ASP A 52 -0.72 -4.74 -15.17
C ASP A 52 -0.02 -5.42 -14.00
N VAL A 53 0.51 -6.62 -14.23
CA VAL A 53 1.37 -7.32 -13.26
C VAL A 53 2.60 -6.48 -12.95
N ARG A 54 3.24 -5.91 -13.97
CA ARG A 54 4.40 -5.05 -13.79
C ARG A 54 4.05 -3.73 -13.09
N ALA A 55 2.93 -3.12 -13.47
CA ALA A 55 2.44 -1.90 -12.80
C ALA A 55 2.06 -2.15 -11.32
N ALA A 56 1.48 -3.32 -11.01
CA ALA A 56 1.23 -3.73 -9.63
C ALA A 56 2.53 -3.90 -8.84
N ALA A 57 3.53 -4.57 -9.44
CA ALA A 57 4.85 -4.75 -8.83
C ALA A 57 5.53 -3.40 -8.53
N ALA A 58 5.47 -2.45 -9.48
CA ALA A 58 5.99 -1.10 -9.29
C ALA A 58 5.24 -0.35 -8.17
N CYS A 59 3.91 -0.41 -8.16
CA CYS A 59 3.09 0.16 -7.08
C CYS A 59 3.49 -0.40 -5.71
N ARG A 60 3.68 -1.71 -5.58
CA ARG A 60 4.10 -2.36 -4.32
C ARG A 60 5.50 -1.95 -3.92
N ALA A 61 6.46 -1.99 -4.85
CA ALA A 61 7.83 -1.60 -4.58
C ALA A 61 7.91 -0.17 -4.03
N LEU A 62 7.16 0.77 -4.60
CA LEU A 62 7.08 2.16 -4.12
C LEU A 62 6.33 2.30 -2.80
N ALA A 63 5.20 1.58 -2.63
CA ALA A 63 4.41 1.64 -1.41
C ALA A 63 5.19 1.16 -0.17
N PHE A 64 6.10 0.19 -0.36
CA PHE A 64 6.94 -0.39 0.69
C PHE A 64 8.36 0.20 0.72
N ALA A 65 8.73 1.08 -0.23
CA ALA A 65 10.07 1.70 -0.29
C ALA A 65 10.37 2.65 0.87
N GLN A 66 9.39 3.03 1.66
CA GLN A 66 9.56 3.90 2.84
C GLN A 66 10.52 3.31 3.89
N ASN A 67 10.78 2.00 3.84
CA ASN A 67 11.71 1.31 4.71
C ASN A 67 13.16 1.29 4.18
N VAL A 68 13.43 1.97 3.05
CA VAL A 68 14.81 2.08 2.53
C VAL A 68 15.55 3.17 3.29
N PRO A 69 16.74 2.87 3.87
CA PRO A 69 17.51 3.85 4.62
C PRO A 69 17.76 5.13 3.84
N SER A 70 17.54 6.27 4.49
CA SER A 70 17.62 7.61 3.87
C SER A 70 19.05 8.00 3.42
N ASN A 71 20.06 7.31 3.92
CA ASN A 71 21.47 7.59 3.64
C ASN A 71 21.99 7.07 2.29
N ARG A 72 21.16 6.39 1.50
CA ARG A 72 21.57 5.90 0.17
C ARG A 72 21.43 6.99 -0.88
N SER A 73 22.32 6.93 -1.90
CA SER A 73 22.22 7.81 -3.07
C SER A 73 20.93 7.58 -3.85
N ALA A 74 20.45 8.60 -4.58
CA ALA A 74 19.26 8.49 -5.41
C ALA A 74 19.37 7.36 -6.45
N PHE A 75 20.56 7.18 -7.03
CA PHE A 75 20.84 6.08 -7.95
C PHE A 75 20.68 4.70 -7.29
N ALA A 76 21.26 4.51 -6.09
CA ALA A 76 21.13 3.24 -5.36
C ALA A 76 19.68 2.92 -4.97
N LYS A 77 18.90 3.95 -4.61
CA LYS A 77 17.46 3.79 -4.32
C LYS A 77 16.69 3.34 -5.56
N ARG A 78 16.91 3.98 -6.71
CA ARG A 78 16.26 3.60 -7.99
C ARG A 78 16.62 2.17 -8.39
N ALA A 79 17.91 1.81 -8.36
CA ALA A 79 18.35 0.45 -8.66
C ALA A 79 17.69 -0.59 -7.74
N GLN A 80 17.58 -0.30 -6.45
CA GLN A 80 16.92 -1.19 -5.50
C GLN A 80 15.42 -1.32 -5.77
N ILE A 81 14.74 -0.24 -6.15
CA ILE A 81 13.32 -0.28 -6.54
C ILE A 81 13.17 -1.13 -7.80
N ALA A 82 13.98 -0.90 -8.85
CA ALA A 82 13.92 -1.68 -10.09
C ALA A 82 14.09 -3.19 -9.83
N MET A 83 15.08 -3.58 -9.01
CA MET A 83 15.27 -4.99 -8.64
C MET A 83 14.05 -5.58 -7.92
N LYS A 84 13.39 -4.79 -7.06
CA LYS A 84 12.16 -5.22 -6.39
C LYS A 84 11.02 -5.37 -7.37
N VAL A 85 10.88 -4.46 -8.32
CA VAL A 85 9.85 -4.53 -9.38
C VAL A 85 10.03 -5.81 -10.20
N ASP A 86 11.25 -6.10 -10.63
CA ASP A 86 11.54 -7.30 -11.41
C ASP A 86 11.21 -8.59 -10.62
N GLY A 87 11.68 -8.69 -9.39
CA GLY A 87 11.40 -9.85 -8.53
C GLY A 87 9.92 -10.02 -8.20
N GLU A 88 9.24 -8.93 -7.85
CA GLU A 88 7.81 -8.96 -7.53
C GLU A 88 6.97 -9.27 -8.76
N SER A 89 7.36 -8.73 -9.94
CA SER A 89 6.68 -8.99 -11.21
C SER A 89 6.80 -10.46 -11.62
N ALA A 90 7.99 -11.06 -11.49
CA ALA A 90 8.20 -12.47 -11.75
C ALA A 90 7.37 -13.36 -10.80
N CYS A 91 7.44 -13.11 -9.49
CA CYS A 91 6.67 -13.85 -8.50
C CYS A 91 5.17 -13.75 -8.76
N LEU A 92 4.65 -12.55 -9.03
CA LEU A 92 3.23 -12.35 -9.31
C LEU A 92 2.82 -13.00 -10.64
N GLY A 93 3.67 -12.93 -11.68
CA GLY A 93 3.44 -13.62 -12.96
C GLY A 93 3.33 -15.14 -12.79
N ASN A 94 4.21 -15.74 -11.97
CA ASN A 94 4.16 -17.16 -11.64
C ASN A 94 2.90 -17.52 -10.84
N LYS A 95 2.49 -16.70 -9.86
CA LYS A 95 1.22 -16.91 -9.13
C LYS A 95 0.01 -16.91 -10.05
N LEU A 96 0.00 -16.01 -11.03
CA LEU A 96 -1.06 -15.90 -12.04
C LEU A 96 -0.89 -16.87 -13.21
N ARG A 97 0.20 -17.66 -13.23
CA ARG A 97 0.51 -18.66 -14.27
C ARG A 97 0.58 -18.09 -15.69
N LEU A 98 1.07 -16.86 -15.82
CA LEU A 98 1.10 -16.17 -17.11
C LEU A 98 2.05 -16.82 -18.12
N ASP A 99 3.12 -17.47 -17.64
CA ASP A 99 4.13 -18.16 -18.45
C ASP A 99 4.04 -19.68 -18.34
N GLY A 100 2.99 -20.20 -17.69
CA GLY A 100 2.81 -21.64 -17.43
C GLY A 100 3.54 -22.15 -16.19
N ASP A 101 4.50 -21.40 -15.68
CA ASP A 101 5.21 -21.70 -14.44
C ASP A 101 4.32 -21.40 -13.23
N LYS A 102 4.62 -22.09 -12.12
CA LYS A 102 3.94 -21.86 -10.85
C LYS A 102 4.92 -21.36 -9.80
N GLU A 103 4.46 -20.41 -9.01
CA GLU A 103 5.20 -20.01 -7.81
C GLU A 103 5.23 -21.16 -6.80
N PRO A 104 6.39 -21.51 -6.22
CA PRO A 104 6.49 -22.56 -5.22
C PRO A 104 5.52 -22.31 -4.05
N GLY A 105 4.75 -23.35 -3.67
CA GLY A 105 3.71 -23.26 -2.66
C GLY A 105 2.35 -22.75 -3.16
N TYR A 106 2.25 -22.41 -4.45
CA TYR A 106 0.99 -21.95 -5.08
C TYR A 106 0.41 -22.96 -6.07
N GLU A 107 0.85 -24.22 -6.04
CA GLU A 107 0.42 -25.26 -6.98
C GLU A 107 -1.11 -25.46 -7.00
N ASN A 108 -1.74 -25.34 -5.83
CA ASN A 108 -3.19 -25.52 -5.64
C ASN A 108 -3.86 -24.23 -5.12
N VAL A 109 -3.29 -23.08 -5.42
CA VAL A 109 -3.83 -21.77 -5.06
C VAL A 109 -4.22 -21.05 -6.33
N ASP A 110 -5.46 -20.60 -6.41
CA ASP A 110 -5.92 -19.69 -7.43
C ASP A 110 -5.66 -18.25 -6.96
N VAL A 111 -5.18 -17.39 -7.85
CA VAL A 111 -4.83 -16.00 -7.52
C VAL A 111 -5.56 -15.05 -8.44
N ALA A 112 -6.20 -14.03 -7.86
CA ALA A 112 -6.73 -12.89 -8.61
C ALA A 112 -5.98 -11.62 -8.17
N LEU A 113 -5.51 -10.85 -9.16
CA LEU A 113 -4.88 -9.56 -8.94
C LEU A 113 -5.94 -8.45 -9.03
N VAL A 114 -6.13 -7.71 -7.96
CA VAL A 114 -7.01 -6.54 -7.91
C VAL A 114 -6.17 -5.27 -8.00
N LEU A 115 -6.57 -4.37 -8.87
CA LEU A 115 -5.92 -3.09 -9.11
C LEU A 115 -6.87 -1.93 -8.87
N ALA A 116 -6.32 -0.86 -8.32
CA ALA A 116 -6.97 0.44 -8.28
C ALA A 116 -6.24 1.38 -9.24
N ARG A 117 -6.98 1.95 -10.19
CA ARG A 117 -6.47 2.81 -11.26
C ARG A 117 -7.08 4.19 -11.21
N MET A 118 -6.28 5.18 -11.49
CA MET A 118 -6.72 6.54 -11.78
C MET A 118 -6.41 6.86 -13.25
N PRO A 119 -7.41 7.21 -14.08
CA PRO A 119 -7.17 7.61 -15.45
C PRO A 119 -6.35 8.91 -15.49
N LEU A 120 -5.42 8.98 -16.42
CA LEU A 120 -4.67 10.19 -16.74
C LEU A 120 -5.54 11.06 -17.63
N ARG A 121 -5.71 12.33 -17.27
CA ARG A 121 -6.40 13.31 -18.10
C ARG A 121 -5.37 14.24 -18.73
N ASN A 122 -5.40 14.36 -20.05
CA ASN A 122 -4.51 15.25 -20.82
C ASN A 122 -3.01 15.07 -20.53
N GLY A 123 -2.59 13.87 -20.07
CA GLY A 123 -1.21 13.61 -19.67
C GLY A 123 -0.85 14.07 -18.26
N ASP A 124 -1.77 14.68 -17.53
CA ASP A 124 -1.54 15.12 -16.15
C ASP A 124 -1.66 13.93 -15.19
N LEU A 125 -0.71 13.85 -14.26
CA LEU A 125 -0.75 12.85 -13.20
C LEU A 125 -1.78 13.25 -12.14
N PRO A 126 -2.67 12.33 -11.75
CA PRO A 126 -3.62 12.58 -10.68
C PRO A 126 -2.89 12.82 -9.37
N LEU A 127 -3.51 13.58 -8.46
CA LEU A 127 -3.05 13.77 -7.07
C LEU A 127 -1.72 14.50 -6.90
N GLY A 128 -1.29 15.29 -7.88
CA GLY A 128 -0.05 16.07 -7.76
C GLY A 128 1.21 15.21 -7.73
N TYR A 129 1.17 14.02 -8.32
CA TYR A 129 2.38 13.22 -8.52
C TYR A 129 3.38 13.95 -9.40
N ASP A 130 4.63 14.00 -8.97
CA ASP A 130 5.74 14.36 -9.85
C ASP A 130 6.18 13.10 -10.62
N LEU A 131 6.25 13.20 -11.96
CA LEU A 131 6.78 12.12 -12.82
C LEU A 131 8.18 11.65 -12.41
N ARG A 132 8.95 12.54 -11.76
CA ARG A 132 10.30 12.23 -11.26
C ARG A 132 10.28 11.29 -10.06
N ASP A 133 9.20 11.28 -9.30
CA ASP A 133 9.02 10.48 -8.09
C ASP A 133 8.28 9.16 -8.37
N LEU A 134 7.71 9.03 -9.57
CA LEU A 134 7.01 7.83 -10.03
C LEU A 134 7.93 6.98 -10.89
N ASP A 135 7.90 5.69 -10.63
CA ASP A 135 8.40 4.73 -11.58
C ASP A 135 7.44 4.71 -12.79
N PRO A 136 7.93 4.95 -14.03
CA PRO A 136 7.08 4.91 -15.23
C PRO A 136 6.30 3.60 -15.37
N GLU A 137 6.78 2.52 -14.76
CA GLU A 137 6.13 1.22 -14.80
C GLU A 137 4.83 1.14 -13.98
N CYS A 138 4.56 2.11 -13.10
CA CYS A 138 3.23 2.27 -12.48
C CYS A 138 2.18 2.71 -13.49
N LEU A 139 2.60 3.21 -14.65
CA LEU A 139 1.71 3.58 -15.75
C LEU A 139 1.33 2.32 -16.53
N SER A 140 0.08 1.99 -16.54
CA SER A 140 -0.47 0.92 -17.36
C SER A 140 -1.20 1.54 -18.54
N ILE A 141 -0.79 1.13 -19.74
CA ILE A 141 -1.45 1.50 -20.99
C ILE A 141 -2.32 0.31 -21.39
N ARG A 142 -3.62 0.50 -21.40
CA ARG A 142 -4.56 -0.49 -21.90
C ARG A 142 -4.81 -0.21 -23.37
N GLU A 143 -4.72 -1.22 -24.23
CA GLU A 143 -5.04 -1.08 -25.66
C GLU A 143 -6.48 -0.56 -25.81
N GLY A 144 -6.64 0.57 -26.52
CA GLY A 144 -7.94 1.21 -26.76
C GLY A 144 -8.48 2.09 -25.63
N PHE A 145 -7.72 2.27 -24.53
CA PHE A 145 -8.11 3.14 -23.41
C PHE A 145 -7.05 4.19 -23.11
N GLU A 146 -7.48 5.25 -22.43
CA GLU A 146 -6.56 6.27 -21.91
C GLU A 146 -5.55 5.63 -20.93
N SER A 147 -4.33 6.12 -20.96
CA SER A 147 -3.31 5.74 -19.99
C SER A 147 -3.83 5.94 -18.56
N SER A 148 -3.54 5.01 -17.69
CA SER A 148 -3.95 5.07 -16.29
C SER A 148 -2.77 4.81 -15.36
N LEU A 149 -2.82 5.41 -14.17
CA LEU A 149 -1.86 5.19 -13.10
C LEU A 149 -2.42 4.12 -12.15
N VAL A 150 -1.69 3.04 -11.93
CA VAL A 150 -1.99 2.07 -10.88
C VAL A 150 -1.59 2.67 -9.54
N VAL A 151 -2.56 2.99 -8.71
CA VAL A 151 -2.38 3.63 -7.40
C VAL A 151 -2.52 2.68 -6.23
N GLY A 152 -3.01 1.47 -6.48
CA GLY A 152 -3.11 0.42 -5.48
C GLY A 152 -3.20 -0.97 -6.10
N SER A 153 -2.78 -1.98 -5.34
CA SER A 153 -2.91 -3.39 -5.71
C SER A 153 -3.10 -4.28 -4.49
N LEU A 154 -3.74 -5.43 -4.68
CA LEU A 154 -3.81 -6.53 -3.73
C LEU A 154 -3.96 -7.87 -4.45
N ASP A 155 -3.59 -8.97 -3.79
CA ASP A 155 -3.84 -10.33 -4.27
C ASP A 155 -4.95 -10.98 -3.45
N VAL A 156 -5.87 -11.65 -4.14
CA VAL A 156 -6.83 -12.60 -3.57
C VAL A 156 -6.28 -14.00 -3.85
N ASN A 157 -5.85 -14.70 -2.83
CA ASN A 157 -5.32 -16.06 -2.94
C ASN A 157 -6.39 -17.03 -2.43
N VAL A 158 -6.79 -18.02 -3.24
CA VAL A 158 -7.86 -18.95 -2.90
C VAL A 158 -7.36 -20.40 -2.96
N GLY A 159 -7.55 -21.12 -1.88
CA GLY A 159 -7.12 -22.53 -1.81
C GLY A 159 -7.54 -23.21 -0.52
N SER A 160 -7.32 -24.51 -0.47
CA SER A 160 -7.51 -25.33 0.76
C SER A 160 -6.30 -25.22 1.68
N ARG A 161 -5.12 -24.99 1.11
CA ARG A 161 -3.86 -24.70 1.82
C ARG A 161 -3.29 -23.40 1.26
N LEU A 162 -3.11 -22.44 2.11
CA LEU A 162 -2.62 -21.10 1.74
C LEU A 162 -1.22 -20.90 2.36
N PRO A 163 -0.31 -20.17 1.72
CA PRO A 163 1.04 -19.92 2.25
C PRO A 163 1.08 -19.22 3.63
N ALA A 164 -0.06 -18.72 4.10
CA ALA A 164 -0.19 -18.05 5.40
C ALA A 164 -0.83 -18.93 6.48
N GLU A 165 -0.96 -20.24 6.25
CA GLU A 165 -1.70 -21.17 7.13
C GLU A 165 -1.09 -21.38 8.52
N GLU A 166 0.16 -21.01 8.75
CA GLU A 166 0.79 -21.10 10.07
C GLU A 166 0.00 -20.37 11.17
N LEU A 167 -0.92 -19.46 10.79
CA LEU A 167 -1.75 -18.71 11.73
C LEU A 167 -3.25 -19.01 11.61
N ALA A 168 -3.70 -19.54 10.49
CA ALA A 168 -5.07 -19.97 10.34
C ALA A 168 -5.19 -21.37 10.95
N GLY A 169 -5.66 -21.45 12.18
CA GLY A 169 -5.89 -22.76 12.83
C GLY A 169 -6.52 -23.76 11.88
N SER A 170 -6.05 -25.01 11.93
CA SER A 170 -6.33 -26.12 11.02
C SER A 170 -7.81 -26.57 10.94
N SER A 171 -8.74 -25.84 11.51
CA SER A 171 -10.12 -26.27 11.75
C SER A 171 -11.11 -26.03 10.62
N SER A 172 -10.77 -25.30 9.57
CA SER A 172 -11.69 -25.09 8.45
C SER A 172 -11.43 -26.08 7.32
N SER A 173 -12.30 -27.06 7.18
CA SER A 173 -12.41 -27.87 5.97
C SER A 173 -13.02 -27.01 4.86
N GLY A 174 -12.30 -26.77 3.76
CA GLY A 174 -12.82 -26.06 2.60
C GLY A 174 -11.86 -25.03 2.03
N LYS A 175 -12.26 -24.42 0.92
CA LYS A 175 -11.51 -23.33 0.30
C LYS A 175 -11.65 -22.04 1.13
N ARG A 176 -10.55 -21.33 1.26
CA ARG A 176 -10.45 -20.04 1.94
C ARG A 176 -9.86 -19.02 1.00
N ALA A 177 -10.20 -17.76 1.18
CA ALA A 177 -9.51 -16.67 0.53
C ALA A 177 -8.57 -15.98 1.51
N TYR A 178 -7.42 -15.52 1.02
CA TYR A 178 -6.46 -14.74 1.79
C TYR A 178 -6.02 -13.52 1.00
N LEU A 179 -6.20 -12.34 1.60
CA LEU A 179 -5.78 -11.08 1.02
C LEU A 179 -4.32 -10.79 1.38
N SER A 180 -3.48 -10.62 0.37
CA SER A 180 -2.07 -10.28 0.55
C SER A 180 -1.65 -9.08 -0.29
N ASN A 181 -0.47 -8.53 0.01
CA ASN A 181 0.16 -7.44 -0.75
C ASN A 181 -0.74 -6.20 -0.93
N ILE A 182 -1.61 -5.90 0.05
CA ILE A 182 -2.49 -4.73 0.01
C ILE A 182 -1.62 -3.48 0.09
N SER A 183 -1.54 -2.77 -1.00
CA SER A 183 -0.69 -1.60 -1.15
C SER A 183 -1.45 -0.44 -1.79
N VAL A 184 -1.14 0.78 -1.33
CA VAL A 184 -1.62 2.03 -1.92
C VAL A 184 -0.44 2.99 -1.94
N LEU A 185 -0.19 3.61 -3.10
CA LEU A 185 0.86 4.61 -3.25
C LEU A 185 0.72 5.73 -2.21
N PRO A 186 1.82 6.19 -1.58
CA PRO A 186 1.76 7.14 -0.48
C PRO A 186 0.88 8.37 -0.73
N PRO A 187 0.99 9.08 -1.87
CA PRO A 187 0.13 10.24 -2.15
C PRO A 187 -1.36 9.91 -2.32
N ALA A 188 -1.68 8.65 -2.69
CA ALA A 188 -3.06 8.19 -2.87
C ALA A 188 -3.71 7.66 -1.57
N ARG A 189 -2.97 7.61 -0.47
CA ARG A 189 -3.50 7.11 0.81
C ARG A 189 -4.58 8.04 1.38
N ARG A 190 -5.40 7.49 2.30
CA ARG A 190 -6.48 8.20 3.01
C ARG A 190 -7.65 8.67 2.13
N GLN A 191 -7.77 8.14 0.91
CA GLN A 191 -8.83 8.43 -0.05
C GLN A 191 -9.82 7.28 -0.22
N GLY A 192 -9.82 6.32 0.69
CA GLY A 192 -10.74 5.17 0.65
C GLY A 192 -10.34 4.08 -0.37
N ILE A 193 -9.19 4.20 -1.05
CA ILE A 193 -8.77 3.28 -2.12
C ILE A 193 -8.64 1.84 -1.60
N ALA A 194 -7.93 1.63 -0.48
CA ALA A 194 -7.78 0.30 0.11
C ALA A 194 -9.14 -0.32 0.48
N ARG A 195 -10.08 0.48 1.00
CA ARG A 195 -11.45 0.03 1.28
C ARG A 195 -12.12 -0.51 0.03
N ARG A 196 -12.12 0.27 -1.06
CA ARG A 196 -12.75 -0.12 -2.34
C ARG A 196 -12.11 -1.37 -2.94
N MET A 197 -10.77 -1.50 -2.87
CA MET A 197 -10.07 -2.70 -3.32
C MET A 197 -10.48 -3.94 -2.50
N ILE A 198 -10.56 -3.81 -1.16
CA ILE A 198 -10.96 -4.93 -0.31
C ILE A 198 -12.43 -5.30 -0.54
N GLU A 199 -13.33 -4.33 -0.66
CA GLU A 199 -14.73 -4.56 -1.00
C GLU A 199 -14.87 -5.31 -2.33
N HIS A 200 -14.12 -4.91 -3.36
CA HIS A 200 -14.07 -5.61 -4.64
C HIS A 200 -13.49 -7.03 -4.50
N ALA A 201 -12.42 -7.21 -3.74
CA ALA A 201 -11.82 -8.50 -3.46
C ALA A 201 -12.78 -9.47 -2.73
N LEU A 202 -13.62 -8.95 -1.83
CA LEU A 202 -14.67 -9.73 -1.18
C LEU A 202 -15.76 -10.17 -2.16
N GLN A 203 -16.09 -9.34 -3.16
CA GLN A 203 -17.00 -9.73 -4.25
C GLN A 203 -16.37 -10.80 -5.11
N VAL A 204 -15.12 -10.61 -5.58
CA VAL A 204 -14.36 -11.61 -6.34
C VAL A 204 -14.30 -12.96 -5.60
N ALA A 205 -13.99 -12.93 -4.29
CA ALA A 205 -13.93 -14.14 -3.49
C ALA A 205 -15.29 -14.87 -3.40
N ARG A 206 -16.40 -14.13 -3.41
CA ARG A 206 -17.76 -14.70 -3.35
C ARG A 206 -18.26 -15.17 -4.71
N ASP A 207 -18.03 -14.39 -5.76
CA ASP A 207 -18.69 -14.56 -7.04
C ASP A 207 -17.89 -15.47 -7.98
N ASP A 208 -16.55 -15.34 -7.98
CA ASP A 208 -15.67 -16.07 -8.89
C ASP A 208 -15.17 -17.40 -8.29
N PHE A 209 -15.14 -17.50 -6.95
CA PHE A 209 -14.64 -18.69 -6.27
C PHE A 209 -15.73 -19.37 -5.45
N LYS A 210 -16.36 -20.36 -6.05
CA LYS A 210 -17.35 -21.21 -5.35
C LYS A 210 -16.72 -21.89 -4.13
N ASP A 211 -17.50 -22.08 -3.07
CA ASP A 211 -17.12 -22.74 -1.83
C ASP A 211 -16.17 -21.96 -0.89
N VAL A 212 -15.84 -20.71 -1.20
CA VAL A 212 -15.15 -19.82 -0.26
C VAL A 212 -16.16 -19.27 0.75
N LYS A 213 -15.97 -19.60 2.02
CA LYS A 213 -16.84 -19.12 3.11
C LYS A 213 -16.22 -18.04 3.96
N SER A 214 -14.90 -17.94 3.96
CA SER A 214 -14.16 -17.00 4.81
C SER A 214 -13.00 -16.37 4.07
N VAL A 215 -12.76 -15.09 4.36
CA VAL A 215 -11.64 -14.30 3.85
C VAL A 215 -10.76 -13.91 5.02
N TYR A 216 -9.46 -14.06 4.84
CA TYR A 216 -8.43 -13.81 5.85
C TYR A 216 -7.49 -12.69 5.42
N VAL A 217 -6.93 -12.01 6.39
CA VAL A 217 -5.86 -11.02 6.18
C VAL A 217 -4.99 -10.89 7.43
N HIS A 218 -3.69 -10.71 7.25
CA HIS A 218 -2.80 -10.34 8.35
C HIS A 218 -2.64 -8.84 8.47
N ALA A 219 -2.51 -8.39 9.72
CA ALA A 219 -2.07 -7.04 10.02
C ALA A 219 -0.98 -7.08 11.09
N GLU A 220 0.03 -6.23 10.98
CA GLU A 220 0.95 -6.00 12.10
C GLU A 220 0.17 -5.42 13.29
N LEU A 221 0.49 -5.87 14.50
CA LEU A 221 -0.17 -5.39 15.71
C LEU A 221 -0.04 -3.87 15.88
N SER A 222 1.07 -3.30 15.45
CA SER A 222 1.35 -1.86 15.46
C SER A 222 0.59 -1.06 14.40
N ASN A 223 0.09 -1.72 13.34
CA ASN A 223 -0.61 -1.05 12.24
C ASN A 223 -2.08 -0.77 12.58
N VAL A 224 -2.30 0.24 13.43
CA VAL A 224 -3.63 0.65 13.89
C VAL A 224 -4.54 1.03 12.72
N ALA A 225 -3.99 1.70 11.69
CA ALA A 225 -4.77 2.14 10.53
C ALA A 225 -5.34 0.96 9.74
N ALA A 226 -4.53 -0.08 9.49
CA ALA A 226 -4.99 -1.28 8.80
C ALA A 226 -6.01 -2.04 9.64
N LYS A 227 -5.77 -2.23 10.93
CA LYS A 227 -6.72 -2.90 11.83
C LYS A 227 -8.07 -2.20 11.88
N SER A 228 -8.08 -0.85 11.97
CA SER A 228 -9.32 -0.07 11.94
C SER A 228 -10.06 -0.20 10.62
N LEU A 229 -9.32 -0.24 9.49
CA LEU A 229 -9.91 -0.46 8.18
C LEU A 229 -10.58 -1.84 8.08
N TYR A 230 -9.88 -2.89 8.50
CA TYR A 230 -10.41 -4.26 8.46
C TYR A 230 -11.60 -4.43 9.40
N ALA A 231 -11.55 -3.89 10.62
CA ALA A 231 -12.68 -3.92 11.54
C ALA A 231 -13.92 -3.20 10.95
N ALA A 232 -13.71 -2.03 10.31
CA ALA A 232 -14.80 -1.30 9.62
C ALA A 232 -15.36 -2.04 8.40
N LEU A 233 -14.64 -3.06 7.90
CA LEU A 233 -15.07 -3.98 6.84
C LEU A 233 -15.60 -5.32 7.39
N GLY A 234 -15.81 -5.44 8.69
CA GLY A 234 -16.37 -6.62 9.33
C GLY A 234 -15.40 -7.80 9.48
N PHE A 235 -14.10 -7.53 9.46
CA PHE A 235 -13.10 -8.54 9.86
C PHE A 235 -12.96 -8.54 11.38
N GLU A 236 -12.89 -9.73 11.94
CA GLU A 236 -12.70 -9.98 13.38
C GLU A 236 -11.36 -10.70 13.62
N GLU A 237 -10.80 -10.50 14.80
CA GLU A 237 -9.56 -11.16 15.20
C GLU A 237 -9.81 -12.64 15.42
N GLU A 238 -9.11 -13.51 14.69
CA GLU A 238 -9.16 -14.96 14.86
C GLU A 238 -8.00 -15.46 15.74
N SER A 239 -6.79 -15.00 15.46
CA SER A 239 -5.62 -15.42 16.23
C SER A 239 -4.51 -14.37 16.21
N ARG A 240 -3.62 -14.47 17.22
CA ARG A 240 -2.40 -13.67 17.30
C ARG A 240 -1.16 -14.53 17.13
N GLU A 241 -0.22 -14.02 16.37
CA GLU A 241 1.07 -14.66 16.20
C GLU A 241 1.84 -14.66 17.55
N PRO A 242 2.35 -15.83 17.98
CA PRO A 242 3.23 -15.88 19.15
C PRO A 242 4.48 -15.04 18.95
N ALA A 243 4.95 -14.36 20.01
CA ALA A 243 6.13 -13.50 19.96
C ALA A 243 7.38 -14.26 19.48
N ALA A 244 7.53 -15.53 19.84
CA ALA A 244 8.64 -16.36 19.39
C ALA A 244 8.69 -16.52 17.87
N VAL A 245 7.53 -16.67 17.21
CA VAL A 245 7.43 -16.80 15.75
C VAL A 245 7.85 -15.50 15.07
N SER A 246 7.34 -14.36 15.53
CA SER A 246 7.71 -13.05 14.97
C SER A 246 9.20 -12.75 15.13
N GLN A 247 9.80 -13.12 16.26
CA GLN A 247 11.23 -12.99 16.51
C GLN A 247 12.07 -13.85 15.57
N THR A 248 11.70 -15.12 15.37
CA THR A 248 12.39 -16.03 14.45
C THR A 248 12.38 -15.48 13.01
N HIS A 249 11.30 -14.83 12.59
CA HIS A 249 11.20 -14.22 11.27
C HIS A 249 11.76 -12.79 11.19
N GLY A 250 12.27 -12.22 12.30
CA GLY A 250 12.85 -10.87 12.32
C GLY A 250 11.87 -9.77 11.89
N ARG A 251 10.57 -9.91 12.17
CA ARG A 251 9.51 -8.97 11.78
C ARG A 251 8.58 -8.66 12.95
N PRO A 252 7.80 -7.56 12.87
CA PRO A 252 6.79 -7.26 13.88
C PRO A 252 5.73 -8.36 14.00
N PRO A 253 5.19 -8.58 15.22
CA PRO A 253 4.12 -9.56 15.44
C PRO A 253 2.84 -9.15 14.70
N ARG A 254 2.12 -10.15 14.20
CA ARG A 254 0.90 -9.98 13.40
C ARG A 254 -0.31 -10.55 14.10
N VAL A 255 -1.47 -10.07 13.70
CA VAL A 255 -2.78 -10.65 13.98
C VAL A 255 -3.39 -11.17 12.70
N LEU A 256 -4.01 -12.34 12.76
CA LEU A 256 -4.85 -12.89 11.70
C LEU A 256 -6.28 -12.41 11.94
N LEU A 257 -6.85 -11.79 10.93
CA LEU A 257 -8.22 -11.32 10.92
C LEU A 257 -9.02 -12.15 9.91
N ARG A 258 -10.26 -12.44 10.25
CA ARG A 258 -11.20 -13.25 9.46
C ARG A 258 -12.50 -12.48 9.22
N ARG A 259 -13.08 -12.68 8.05
CA ARG A 259 -14.44 -12.28 7.73
C ARG A 259 -15.17 -13.41 7.01
N ASP A 260 -16.36 -13.76 7.47
CA ASP A 260 -17.24 -14.69 6.78
C ASP A 260 -17.99 -13.95 5.66
N ILE A 261 -18.15 -14.62 4.51
CA ILE A 261 -18.76 -14.08 3.30
C ILE A 261 -19.87 -14.96 2.74
N GLY A 262 -20.13 -16.11 3.40
CA GLY A 262 -21.19 -17.04 3.03
C GLY A 262 -22.53 -16.70 3.64
#